data_0e370ae0ba7725bb13a4fb430324231d
#
_entry.id   0e370ae0ba7725bb13a4fb430324231d
#
_cell.length_a   1.000
_cell.length_b   1.000
_cell.length_c   1.000
_cell.angle_alpha   90.00
_cell.angle_beta   90.00
_cell.angle_gamma   90.00
#
_symmetry.space_group_name_H-M   'P 1'
#
loop_
_entity.id
_entity.type
_entity.pdbx_description
1 polymer ?
#
loop_
_entity_poly.entity_id
_entity_poly.type
_entity_poly.pdbx_seq_one_letter_code
_entity_poly.pdbx_strand_id
1 'polypeptide(L)'
;MPICAVKDLVADPAVTLADIARVVGPRRTIDRRLKEDDRLSPDESDRFTRFLGVLDLAAGVFGGRVAAMRWLQSPKRRFDDEQPIDLLVSDVGTRMVEEVLEQARHGFTA
;
A
#
# COMPACT_ATOMS: atom_id res chain seq x y z
N MET A 1 4.24 13.90 -7.41
CA MET A 1 5.31 13.14 -6.74
C MET A 1 6.28 12.58 -7.77
N PRO A 2 7.57 12.72 -7.53
CA PRO A 2 8.58 12.16 -8.45
C PRO A 2 8.50 10.65 -8.52
N ILE A 3 8.76 10.08 -9.69
CA ILE A 3 8.73 8.62 -9.87
C ILE A 3 9.84 7.91 -9.07
N CYS A 4 10.87 8.64 -8.66
CA CYS A 4 11.94 8.06 -7.84
C CYS A 4 11.43 7.49 -6.52
N ALA A 5 10.33 8.02 -5.98
CA ALA A 5 9.70 7.46 -4.77
C ALA A 5 9.22 6.03 -5.00
N VAL A 6 8.69 5.73 -6.19
CA VAL A 6 8.29 4.37 -6.57
C VAL A 6 9.52 3.49 -6.72
N LYS A 7 10.57 4.00 -7.37
CA LYS A 7 11.83 3.26 -7.54
C LYS A 7 12.44 2.89 -6.19
N ASP A 8 12.43 3.82 -5.25
CA ASP A 8 12.97 3.60 -3.91
C ASP A 8 12.20 2.50 -3.17
N LEU A 9 10.88 2.50 -3.27
CA LEU A 9 10.07 1.47 -2.61
C LEU A 9 10.28 0.09 -3.24
N VAL A 10 10.35 0.02 -4.57
CA VAL A 10 10.55 -1.25 -5.29
C VAL A 10 11.93 -1.85 -5.01
N ALA A 11 12.90 -1.04 -4.59
CA ALA A 11 14.20 -1.55 -4.17
C ALA A 11 14.11 -2.45 -2.93
N ASP A 12 13.03 -2.33 -2.14
CA ASP A 12 12.77 -3.24 -1.03
C ASP A 12 12.12 -4.52 -1.58
N PRO A 13 12.74 -5.72 -1.36
CA PRO A 13 12.19 -6.96 -1.89
C PRO A 13 10.82 -7.33 -1.31
N ALA A 14 10.39 -6.73 -0.21
CA ALA A 14 9.09 -6.98 0.38
C ALA A 14 7.93 -6.44 -0.47
N VAL A 15 8.20 -5.47 -1.34
CA VAL A 15 7.17 -4.79 -2.13
C VAL A 15 7.51 -4.91 -3.61
N THR A 16 6.57 -5.45 -4.40
CA THR A 16 6.76 -5.59 -5.84
C THR A 16 6.06 -4.46 -6.60
N LEU A 17 6.46 -4.26 -7.84
CA LEU A 17 5.81 -3.30 -8.71
C LEU A 17 4.33 -3.65 -8.94
N ALA A 18 4.00 -4.96 -8.97
CA ALA A 18 2.62 -5.41 -9.05
C ALA A 18 1.80 -4.98 -7.83
N ASP A 19 2.39 -5.01 -6.64
CA ASP A 19 1.73 -4.55 -5.41
C ASP A 19 1.40 -3.06 -5.49
N ILE A 20 2.36 -2.26 -5.94
CA ILE A 20 2.17 -0.82 -6.11
C ILE A 20 1.06 -0.54 -7.13
N ALA A 21 1.03 -1.29 -8.23
CA ALA A 21 0.03 -1.10 -9.27
C ALA A 21 -1.39 -1.41 -8.79
N ARG A 22 -1.55 -2.31 -7.82
CA ARG A 22 -2.88 -2.61 -7.26
C ARG A 22 -3.50 -1.40 -6.58
N VAL A 23 -2.68 -0.50 -6.05
CA VAL A 23 -3.15 0.67 -5.30
C VAL A 23 -3.10 1.93 -6.16
N VAL A 24 -2.02 2.14 -6.89
CA VAL A 24 -1.73 3.43 -7.54
C VAL A 24 -2.39 3.55 -8.90
N GLY A 25 -2.34 2.51 -9.71
CA GLY A 25 -2.92 2.56 -11.05
C GLY A 25 -2.47 1.38 -11.90
N PRO A 26 -2.92 1.32 -13.17
CA PRO A 26 -2.59 0.19 -14.04
C PRO A 26 -1.08 -0.03 -14.16
N ARG A 27 -0.67 -1.30 -14.14
CA ARG A 27 0.73 -1.69 -14.24
C ARG A 27 1.39 -1.06 -15.45
N ARG A 28 0.69 -1.02 -16.57
CA ARG A 28 1.19 -0.45 -17.82
C ARG A 28 1.52 1.03 -17.67
N THR A 29 0.67 1.78 -16.96
CA THR A 29 0.90 3.21 -16.72
C THR A 29 2.13 3.41 -15.84
N ILE A 30 2.26 2.62 -14.77
CA ILE A 30 3.40 2.71 -13.86
C ILE A 30 4.69 2.36 -14.59
N ASP A 31 4.69 1.29 -15.39
CA ASP A 31 5.86 0.89 -16.19
C ASP A 31 6.28 1.99 -17.16
N ARG A 32 5.30 2.64 -17.81
CA ARG A 32 5.60 3.74 -18.73
C ARG A 32 6.24 4.92 -18.00
N ARG A 33 5.71 5.29 -16.84
CA ARG A 33 6.26 6.40 -16.07
C ARG A 33 7.68 6.11 -15.59
N LEU A 34 7.95 4.87 -15.20
CA LEU A 34 9.30 4.44 -14.80
C LEU A 34 10.26 4.52 -15.97
N LYS A 35 9.83 4.06 -17.16
CA LYS A 35 10.65 4.04 -18.36
C LYS A 35 10.96 5.46 -18.85
N GLU A 36 9.99 6.37 -18.77
CA GLU A 36 10.10 7.75 -19.26
C GLU A 36 10.57 8.71 -18.17
N ASP A 37 10.80 8.22 -16.96
CA ASP A 37 11.14 9.05 -15.79
C ASP A 37 10.13 10.17 -15.58
N ASP A 38 8.87 9.85 -15.77
CA ASP A 38 7.74 10.77 -15.67
C ASP A 38 7.22 10.83 -14.23
N ARG A 39 6.52 11.91 -13.90
CA ARG A 39 5.95 12.08 -12.57
C ARG A 39 4.61 11.36 -12.46
N LEU A 40 4.27 10.93 -11.24
CA LEU A 40 2.93 10.44 -10.95
C LEU A 40 1.93 11.58 -11.06
N SER A 41 0.72 11.27 -11.55
CA SER A 41 -0.38 12.24 -11.53
C SER A 41 -0.76 12.57 -10.08
N PRO A 42 -1.53 13.66 -9.83
CA PRO A 42 -2.00 13.97 -8.47
C PRO A 42 -2.77 12.81 -7.82
N ASP A 43 -3.67 12.14 -8.55
CA ASP A 43 -4.42 11.01 -8.02
C ASP A 43 -3.52 9.83 -7.71
N GLU A 44 -2.58 9.53 -8.60
CA GLU A 44 -1.59 8.47 -8.38
C GLU A 44 -0.73 8.77 -7.16
N SER A 45 -0.31 10.02 -7.01
CA SER A 45 0.49 10.46 -5.86
C SER A 45 -0.27 10.30 -4.56
N ASP A 46 -1.56 10.64 -4.54
CA ASP A 46 -2.40 10.48 -3.35
C ASP A 46 -2.51 9.02 -2.95
N ARG A 47 -2.77 8.14 -3.92
CA ARG A 47 -2.88 6.71 -3.65
C ARG A 47 -1.55 6.11 -3.19
N PHE A 48 -0.45 6.54 -3.80
CA PHE A 48 0.88 6.07 -3.38
C PHE A 48 1.22 6.54 -1.98
N THR A 49 0.92 7.78 -1.63
CA THR A 49 1.13 8.33 -0.29
C THR A 49 0.32 7.55 0.75
N ARG A 50 -0.94 7.25 0.44
CA ARG A 50 -1.78 6.43 1.34
C ARG A 50 -1.18 5.04 1.54
N PHE A 51 -0.70 4.41 0.46
CA PHE A 51 -0.05 3.10 0.54
C PHE A 51 1.18 3.14 1.44
N LEU A 52 2.04 4.14 1.25
CA LEU A 52 3.24 4.30 2.09
C LEU A 52 2.88 4.46 3.57
N GLY A 53 1.89 5.28 3.87
CA GLY A 53 1.45 5.50 5.24
C GLY A 53 0.93 4.24 5.90
N VAL A 54 0.10 3.48 5.19
CA VAL A 54 -0.43 2.21 5.69
C VAL A 54 0.68 1.17 5.84
N LEU A 55 1.59 1.10 4.87
CA LEU A 55 2.71 0.17 4.92
C LEU A 55 3.61 0.45 6.14
N ASP A 56 3.91 1.71 6.41
CA ASP A 56 4.72 2.09 7.57
C ASP A 56 4.00 1.76 8.88
N LEU A 57 2.70 2.03 8.95
CA LEU A 57 1.90 1.70 10.13
C LEU A 57 1.88 0.19 10.37
N ALA A 58 1.61 -0.58 9.32
CA ALA A 58 1.58 -2.05 9.42
C ALA A 58 2.94 -2.62 9.77
N ALA A 59 4.01 -2.07 9.22
CA ALA A 59 5.37 -2.51 9.54
C ALA A 59 5.68 -2.28 11.02
N GLY A 60 5.22 -1.18 11.59
CA GLY A 60 5.37 -0.91 13.02
C GLY A 60 4.58 -1.87 13.89
N VAL A 61 3.40 -2.30 13.41
CA VAL A 61 2.54 -3.23 14.16
C VAL A 61 3.09 -4.66 14.10
N PHE A 62 3.54 -5.11 12.93
CA PHE A 62 3.88 -6.52 12.70
C PHE A 62 5.38 -6.81 12.68
N GLY A 63 6.21 -5.80 12.82
CA GLY A 63 7.65 -6.00 12.96
C GLY A 63 8.43 -6.00 11.65
N GLY A 64 7.95 -5.32 10.62
CA GLY A 64 8.67 -5.15 9.37
C GLY A 64 7.79 -5.18 8.12
N ARG A 65 8.36 -4.80 6.99
CA ARG A 65 7.63 -4.69 5.73
C ARG A 65 7.17 -6.04 5.17
N VAL A 66 7.95 -7.10 5.36
CA VAL A 66 7.57 -8.43 4.91
C VAL A 66 6.28 -8.88 5.61
N ALA A 67 6.24 -8.76 6.94
CA ALA A 67 5.06 -9.10 7.72
C ALA A 67 3.88 -8.18 7.39
N ALA A 68 4.14 -6.90 7.17
CA ALA A 68 3.13 -5.92 6.78
C ALA A 68 2.48 -6.31 5.45
N MET A 69 3.29 -6.62 4.44
CA MET A 69 2.77 -7.01 3.13
C MET A 69 2.00 -8.33 3.20
N ARG A 70 2.47 -9.26 4.02
CA ARG A 70 1.75 -10.53 4.24
C ARG A 70 0.35 -10.27 4.79
N TRP A 71 0.24 -9.37 5.76
CA TRP A 71 -1.05 -9.00 6.33
C TRP A 71 -1.93 -8.28 5.30
N LEU A 72 -1.37 -7.33 4.57
CA LEU A 72 -2.09 -6.56 3.56
C LEU A 72 -2.62 -7.44 2.41
N GLN A 73 -1.98 -8.55 2.14
CA GLN A 73 -2.36 -9.47 1.06
C GLN A 73 -3.18 -10.65 1.54
N SER A 74 -3.54 -10.72 2.82
CA SER A 74 -4.36 -11.78 3.38
C SER A 74 -5.81 -11.33 3.47
N PRO A 75 -6.76 -12.08 2.88
CA PRO A 75 -8.18 -11.74 3.00
C PRO A 75 -8.62 -11.69 4.46
N LYS A 76 -9.44 -10.70 4.81
CA LYS A 76 -9.93 -10.52 6.18
C LYS A 76 -11.45 -10.53 6.21
N ARG A 77 -12.03 -11.32 7.14
CA ARG A 77 -13.48 -11.38 7.31
C ARG A 77 -14.12 -10.03 7.54
N ARG A 78 -13.47 -9.18 8.33
CA ARG A 78 -13.99 -7.84 8.64
C ARG A 78 -14.03 -6.91 7.43
N PHE A 79 -13.37 -7.31 6.33
CA PHE A 79 -13.39 -6.61 5.05
C PHE A 79 -14.09 -7.43 3.96
N ASP A 80 -15.08 -8.24 4.35
CA ASP A 80 -15.84 -9.09 3.42
C ASP A 80 -14.95 -10.02 2.61
N ASP A 81 -13.91 -10.57 3.24
CA ASP A 81 -12.90 -11.46 2.65
C ASP A 81 -12.04 -10.79 1.58
N GLU A 82 -12.05 -9.47 1.50
CA GLU A 82 -11.12 -8.74 0.66
C GLU A 82 -9.76 -8.59 1.31
N GLN A 83 -8.74 -8.48 0.49
CA GLN A 83 -7.39 -8.19 0.96
C GLN A 83 -7.31 -6.70 1.32
N PRO A 84 -6.72 -6.35 2.48
CA PRO A 84 -6.63 -4.94 2.87
C PRO A 84 -5.98 -4.04 1.82
N ILE A 85 -5.00 -4.56 1.07
CA ILE A 85 -4.32 -3.76 0.04
C ILE A 85 -5.30 -3.24 -1.02
N ASP A 86 -6.35 -4.00 -1.35
CA ASP A 86 -7.33 -3.60 -2.35
C ASP A 86 -8.23 -2.46 -1.88
N LEU A 87 -8.36 -2.29 -0.56
CA LEU A 87 -9.13 -1.18 0.02
C LEU A 87 -8.41 0.16 -0.08
N LEU A 88 -7.10 0.15 -0.33
CA LEU A 88 -6.28 1.37 -0.34
C LEU A 88 -6.51 2.24 -1.57
N VAL A 89 -7.26 1.75 -2.56
CA VAL A 89 -7.61 2.55 -3.75
C VAL A 89 -8.57 3.69 -3.42
N SER A 90 -9.28 3.61 -2.29
CA SER A 90 -10.20 4.66 -1.85
C SER A 90 -9.77 5.22 -0.50
N ASP A 91 -10.20 6.45 -0.24
CA ASP A 91 -9.95 7.12 1.03
C ASP A 91 -10.69 6.43 2.17
N VAL A 92 -11.95 6.06 1.94
CA VAL A 92 -12.77 5.37 2.94
C VAL A 92 -12.16 4.01 3.28
N GLY A 93 -11.76 3.23 2.27
CA GLY A 93 -11.12 1.93 2.49
C GLY A 93 -9.82 2.06 3.26
N THR A 94 -9.02 3.08 2.94
CA THR A 94 -7.78 3.34 3.64
C THR A 94 -8.02 3.60 5.13
N ARG A 95 -9.04 4.40 5.47
CA ARG A 95 -9.37 4.68 6.87
C ARG A 95 -9.79 3.42 7.61
N MET A 96 -10.54 2.52 6.95
CA MET A 96 -10.93 1.25 7.54
C MET A 96 -9.71 0.40 7.90
N VAL A 97 -8.74 0.34 7.01
CA VAL A 97 -7.49 -0.41 7.23
C VAL A 97 -6.68 0.23 8.35
N GLU A 98 -6.54 1.55 8.32
CA GLU A 98 -5.80 2.29 9.35
C GLU A 98 -6.41 2.08 10.73
N GLU A 99 -7.74 2.09 10.83
CA GLU A 99 -8.43 1.88 12.10
C GLU A 99 -8.12 0.50 12.68
N VAL A 100 -8.14 -0.53 11.84
CA VAL A 100 -7.81 -1.89 12.28
C VAL A 100 -6.35 -1.97 12.75
N LEU A 101 -5.43 -1.34 12.02
CA LEU A 101 -4.01 -1.33 12.38
C LEU A 101 -3.77 -0.55 13.68
N GLU A 102 -4.47 0.56 13.90
CA GLU A 102 -4.36 1.31 15.15
C GLU A 102 -4.88 0.49 16.32
N GLN A 103 -5.98 -0.24 16.15
CA GLN A 103 -6.48 -1.14 17.18
C GLN A 103 -5.46 -2.24 17.50
N ALA A 104 -4.85 -2.83 16.48
CA ALA A 104 -3.83 -3.86 16.67
C ALA A 104 -2.61 -3.31 17.41
N ARG A 105 -2.23 -2.08 17.11
CA ARG A 105 -1.11 -1.41 17.79
C ARG A 105 -1.37 -1.25 19.28
N HIS A 106 -2.63 -1.13 19.69
CA HIS A 106 -3.03 -1.00 21.09
C HIS A 106 -3.42 -2.34 21.73
N GLY A 107 -3.08 -3.47 21.08
CA GLY A 107 -3.28 -4.80 21.65
C GLY A 107 -4.56 -5.53 21.24
N PHE A 108 -5.34 -4.96 20.33
CA PHE A 108 -6.53 -5.63 19.79
C PHE A 108 -6.16 -6.53 18.61
N THR A 109 -7.00 -7.54 18.32
CA THR A 109 -6.76 -8.45 17.21
C THR A 109 -6.98 -7.77 15.86
N ALA A 110 -6.04 -7.95 14.96
CA ALA A 110 -6.11 -7.38 13.61
C ALA A 110 -6.69 -8.36 12.58
#